data_861129505d8aa3c913961a9bf3eb1622
#
_entry.id   861129505d8aa3c913961a9bf3eb1622
#
_cell.length_a   1.000
_cell.length_b   1.000
_cell.length_c   1.000
_cell.angle_alpha   90.00
_cell.angle_beta   90.00
_cell.angle_gamma   90.00
#
_symmetry.space_group_name_H-M   'P 1'
#
loop_
_entity.id
_entity.type
_entity.pdbx_description
1 polymer ?
#
loop_
_entity_poly.entity_id
_entity_poly.type
_entity_poly.pdbx_seq_one_letter_code
_entity_poly.pdbx_strand_id
1 'polypeptide(L)'
;MRDVLEVCLRGANKTRIVYYANLNFPRLKRYLRVLLGLGFLAEEIRANGGVFYRTTPAGVHFLEGYSSIERIGEKDRGKRGVRV
;
A
#
# COMPACT_ATOMS: atom_id res chain seq x y z
N MET A 1 -4.68 -0.12 3.99
CA MET A 1 -4.35 0.12 2.57
C MET A 1 -2.88 0.34 2.32
N ARG A 2 -2.21 1.05 3.21
CA ARG A 2 -0.77 1.27 3.06
C ARG A 2 -0.02 -0.05 2.96
N ASP A 3 -0.40 -1.03 3.78
CA ASP A 3 0.28 -2.32 3.79
C ASP A 3 0.21 -3.02 2.44
N VAL A 4 -0.93 -2.90 1.75
CA VAL A 4 -1.09 -3.50 0.44
C VAL A 4 -0.12 -2.85 -0.56
N LEU A 5 -0.02 -1.52 -0.52
CA LEU A 5 0.88 -0.82 -1.42
C LEU A 5 2.33 -1.18 -1.15
N GLU A 6 2.70 -1.35 0.12
CA GLU A 6 4.07 -1.73 0.47
C GLU A 6 4.40 -3.13 -0.03
N VAL A 7 3.48 -4.08 0.13
CA VAL A 7 3.69 -5.44 -0.34
C VAL A 7 3.84 -5.46 -1.86
N CYS A 8 3.12 -4.59 -2.56
CA CYS A 8 3.10 -4.58 -4.01
C CYS A 8 4.20 -3.75 -4.65
N LEU A 9 5.11 -3.16 -3.87
CA LEU A 9 6.18 -2.35 -4.44
C LEU A 9 7.00 -3.10 -5.47
N ARG A 10 7.23 -4.39 -5.26
CA ARG A 10 7.98 -5.24 -6.18
C ARG A 10 7.08 -6.18 -6.96
N GLY A 11 5.78 -5.99 -6.85
CA GLY A 11 4.83 -6.87 -7.49
C GLY A 11 4.49 -8.06 -6.62
N ALA A 12 3.19 -8.35 -6.50
CA ALA A 12 2.73 -9.46 -5.68
C ALA A 12 1.40 -9.97 -6.22
N ASN A 13 1.17 -11.28 -6.09
CA ASN A 13 -0.12 -11.85 -6.40
C ASN A 13 -1.04 -11.75 -5.17
N LYS A 14 -2.30 -12.12 -5.35
CA LYS A 14 -3.29 -11.98 -4.28
C LYS A 14 -2.91 -12.77 -3.02
N THR A 15 -2.42 -13.99 -3.21
CA THR A 15 -2.05 -14.85 -2.09
C THR A 15 -0.96 -14.19 -1.24
N ARG A 16 0.04 -13.63 -1.91
CA ARG A 16 1.13 -12.96 -1.22
C ARG A 16 0.64 -11.73 -0.48
N ILE A 17 -0.26 -10.96 -1.10
CA ILE A 17 -0.81 -9.76 -0.47
C ILE A 17 -1.60 -10.14 0.78
N VAL A 18 -2.46 -11.15 0.67
CA VAL A 18 -3.25 -11.61 1.81
C VAL A 18 -2.35 -12.02 2.97
N TYR A 19 -1.29 -12.75 2.66
CA TYR A 19 -0.39 -13.26 3.67
C TYR A 19 0.35 -12.12 4.38
N TYR A 20 0.98 -11.25 3.60
CA TYR A 20 1.85 -10.21 4.18
C TYR A 20 1.09 -9.03 4.73
N ALA A 21 -0.07 -8.72 4.19
CA ALA A 21 -0.89 -7.62 4.70
C ALA A 21 -1.91 -8.08 5.73
N ASN A 22 -1.94 -9.39 6.02
CA ASN A 22 -2.82 -9.97 7.02
C ASN A 22 -4.28 -9.65 6.75
N LEU A 23 -4.72 -9.93 5.52
CA LEU A 23 -6.08 -9.66 5.09
C LEU A 23 -6.79 -10.95 4.73
N ASN A 24 -8.12 -10.92 4.71
CA ASN A 24 -8.90 -11.98 4.07
C ASN A 24 -9.18 -11.59 2.62
N PHE A 25 -9.60 -12.55 1.81
CA PHE A 25 -9.81 -12.29 0.39
C PHE A 25 -10.92 -11.26 0.11
N PRO A 26 -12.07 -11.29 0.79
CA PRO A 26 -13.08 -10.27 0.54
C PRO A 26 -12.58 -8.85 0.82
N ARG A 27 -11.79 -8.68 1.86
CA ARG A 27 -11.24 -7.38 2.21
C ARG A 27 -10.21 -6.94 1.19
N LEU A 28 -9.36 -7.87 0.76
CA LEU A 28 -8.39 -7.59 -0.28
C LEU A 28 -9.08 -7.16 -1.56
N LYS A 29 -10.17 -7.85 -1.93
CA LYS A 29 -10.90 -7.52 -3.14
C LYS A 29 -11.36 -6.07 -3.13
N ARG A 30 -11.86 -5.61 -1.99
CA ARG A 30 -12.30 -4.22 -1.85
C ARG A 30 -11.13 -3.25 -1.96
N TYR A 31 -10.03 -3.55 -1.30
CA TYR A 31 -8.85 -2.70 -1.37
C TYR A 31 -8.30 -2.62 -2.78
N LEU A 32 -8.24 -3.75 -3.48
CA LEU A 32 -7.76 -3.76 -4.86
C LEU A 32 -8.62 -2.89 -5.76
N ARG A 33 -9.95 -2.97 -5.57
CA ARG A 33 -10.85 -2.15 -6.38
C ARG A 33 -10.56 -0.67 -6.19
N VAL A 34 -10.41 -0.26 -4.94
CA VAL A 34 -10.16 1.14 -4.62
C VAL A 34 -8.80 1.59 -5.14
N LEU A 35 -7.76 0.79 -4.88
CA LEU A 35 -6.40 1.18 -5.24
C LEU A 35 -6.18 1.18 -6.74
N LEU A 36 -6.79 0.23 -7.45
CA LEU A 36 -6.74 0.23 -8.91
C LEU A 36 -7.49 1.44 -9.47
N GLY A 37 -8.65 1.74 -8.88
CA GLY A 37 -9.43 2.90 -9.30
C GLY A 37 -8.73 4.21 -9.08
N LEU A 38 -7.93 4.32 -8.03
CA LEU A 38 -7.15 5.52 -7.75
C LEU A 38 -5.88 5.61 -8.58
N GLY A 39 -5.52 4.53 -9.27
CA GLY A 39 -4.29 4.51 -10.03
C GLY A 39 -3.06 4.27 -9.18
N PHE A 40 -3.22 3.78 -7.95
CA PHE A 40 -2.10 3.49 -7.07
C PHE A 40 -1.53 2.10 -7.28
N LEU A 41 -2.32 1.21 -7.89
CA LEU A 41 -1.88 -0.12 -8.27
C LEU A 41 -2.16 -0.35 -9.75
N ALA A 42 -1.37 -1.21 -10.36
CA ALA A 42 -1.59 -1.67 -11.71
C ALA A 42 -1.53 -3.19 -11.74
N GLU A 43 -2.33 -3.80 -12.59
CA GLU A 43 -2.28 -5.23 -12.82
C GLU A 43 -1.24 -5.55 -13.87
N GLU A 44 -0.47 -6.60 -13.62
CA GLU A 44 0.48 -7.14 -14.59
C GLU A 44 0.14 -8.60 -14.83
N ILE A 45 0.00 -8.96 -16.09
CA ILE A 45 -0.25 -10.35 -16.45
C ILE A 45 1.07 -10.95 -16.89
N ARG A 46 1.48 -12.00 -16.20
CA ARG A 46 2.76 -12.65 -16.46
C ARG A 46 2.63 -13.64 -17.60
N ALA A 47 3.76 -14.03 -18.17
CA ALA A 47 3.78 -14.94 -19.31
C ALA A 47 3.11 -16.27 -19.01
N ASN A 48 3.15 -16.71 -17.75
CA ASN A 48 2.52 -17.97 -17.35
C ASN A 48 1.04 -17.82 -17.02
N GLY A 49 0.45 -16.65 -17.27
CA GLY A 49 -0.95 -16.39 -16.98
C GLY A 49 -1.23 -15.89 -15.59
N GLY A 50 -0.21 -15.77 -14.75
CA GLY A 50 -0.39 -15.26 -13.40
C GLY A 50 -0.64 -13.76 -13.41
N VAL A 51 -1.43 -13.30 -12.44
CA VAL A 51 -1.75 -11.89 -12.30
C VAL A 51 -1.02 -11.33 -11.08
N PHE A 52 -0.27 -10.27 -11.30
CA PHE A 52 0.45 -9.58 -10.23
C PHE A 52 -0.04 -8.15 -10.16
N TYR A 53 0.09 -7.59 -8.98
CA TYR A 53 -0.28 -6.20 -8.72
C TYR A 53 0.98 -5.46 -8.32
N ARG A 54 1.20 -4.30 -8.93
CA ARG A 54 2.39 -3.50 -8.67
C ARG A 54 1.98 -2.08 -8.32
N THR A 55 2.61 -1.53 -7.30
CA THR A 55 2.39 -0.15 -6.90
C THR A 55 2.94 0.77 -7.97
N THR A 56 2.11 1.70 -8.43
CA THR A 56 2.46 2.66 -9.46
C THR A 56 3.29 3.80 -8.87
N PRO A 57 3.90 4.64 -9.72
CA PRO A 57 4.56 5.84 -9.21
C PRO A 57 3.64 6.71 -8.36
N ALA A 58 2.36 6.82 -8.73
CA ALA A 58 1.40 7.55 -7.91
C ALA A 58 1.22 6.89 -6.54
N GLY A 59 1.19 5.56 -6.50
CA GLY A 59 1.10 4.83 -5.25
C GLY A 59 2.35 5.00 -4.40
N VAL A 60 3.52 4.99 -5.02
CA VAL A 60 4.78 5.25 -4.31
C VAL A 60 4.76 6.64 -3.71
N HIS A 61 4.31 7.61 -4.48
CA HIS A 61 4.22 8.99 -4.01
C HIS A 61 3.28 9.10 -2.82
N PHE A 62 2.16 8.39 -2.87
CA PHE A 62 1.23 8.35 -1.75
C PHE A 62 1.89 7.77 -0.50
N LEU A 63 2.64 6.68 -0.66
CA LEU A 63 3.34 6.05 0.46
C LEU A 63 4.37 7.00 1.07
N GLU A 64 5.11 7.70 0.23
CA GLU A 64 6.11 8.66 0.71
C GLU A 64 5.47 9.79 1.49
N GLY A 65 4.35 10.30 0.99
CA GLY A 65 3.62 11.34 1.69
C GLY A 65 3.08 10.87 3.03
N TYR A 66 2.55 9.66 3.05
CA TYR A 66 2.03 9.08 4.28
C TYR A 66 3.14 8.92 5.31
N SER A 67 4.28 8.39 4.88
CA SER A 67 5.42 8.20 5.77
C SER A 67 5.92 9.53 6.32
N SER A 68 5.96 10.55 5.48
CA SER A 68 6.37 11.88 5.92
C SER A 68 5.42 12.44 6.95
N ILE A 69 4.12 12.26 6.74
CA ILE A 69 3.11 12.73 7.67
C ILE A 69 3.23 12.01 9.00
N GLU A 70 3.44 10.71 8.97
CA GLU A 70 3.63 9.93 10.19
C GLU A 70 4.84 10.43 10.96
N ARG A 71 5.93 10.67 10.25
CA ARG A 71 7.17 11.11 10.87
C ARG A 71 7.00 12.48 11.53
N ILE A 72 6.31 13.37 10.85
CA ILE A 72 6.01 14.70 11.39
C ILE A 72 5.13 14.56 12.62
N GLY A 73 4.13 13.69 12.55
CA GLY A 73 3.24 13.47 13.70
C GLY A 73 3.97 12.97 14.92
N GLU A 74 4.89 12.02 14.72
CA GLU A 74 5.68 11.49 15.82
C GLU A 74 6.57 12.56 16.41
N LYS A 75 7.17 13.36 15.55
CA LYS A 75 8.01 14.46 15.99
C LYS A 75 7.21 15.45 16.80
N ASP A 76 6.02 15.76 16.34
CA ASP A 76 5.14 16.69 17.03
C ASP A 76 4.74 16.16 18.39
N ARG A 77 4.47 14.87 18.48
CA ARG A 77 4.10 14.29 19.75
C ARG A 77 5.23 14.41 20.75
N GLY A 78 6.47 14.17 20.30
CA GLY A 78 7.63 14.32 21.14
C GLY A 78 7.79 15.75 21.61
N LYS A 79 7.57 16.67 20.70
CA LYS A 79 7.63 18.10 21.04
C LYS A 79 6.46 18.53 21.90
N ARG A 80 5.32 17.93 21.66
CA ARG A 80 4.12 18.30 22.38
C ARG A 80 4.26 18.00 23.87
N GLY A 81 4.97 16.94 24.20
CA GLY A 81 5.26 16.68 25.58
C GLY A 81 6.03 17.82 26.21
N VAL A 82 6.73 18.60 25.39
CA VAL A 82 7.47 19.76 25.85
C VAL A 82 6.64 21.03 25.71
N ARG A 83 6.00 21.18 24.55
CA ARG A 83 5.36 22.41 24.15
C ARG A 83 3.98 22.58 24.77
N VAL A 84 3.30 21.48 24.93
CA VAL A 84 1.96 21.48 25.47
C VAL A 84 1.98 21.08 26.92
#